data_0161f16d4dbeba83fcaccdeb3ad9b83b
#
_entry.id   0161f16d4dbeba83fcaccdeb3ad9b83b
#
_cell.length_a   1.000
_cell.length_b   1.000
_cell.length_c   1.000
_cell.angle_alpha   90.00
_cell.angle_beta   90.00
_cell.angle_gamma   90.00
#
_symmetry.space_group_name_H-M   'P 1'
#
loop_
_entity.id
_entity.type
_entity.pdbx_description
1 polymer ?
#
loop_
_entity_poly.entity_id
_entity_poly.type
_entity_poly.pdbx_seq_one_letter_code
_entity_poly.pdbx_strand_id
1 'polypeptide(L)'
;MKKHRFTFRPAKVLPVLAALLLLGSAAAAESGFEPFFRFDSGLTAWQEPLKNVRFLTQGAYTLTPLDPGKAEQFGLDPDAVPDTKGMDTLNISGSAEFSDGHFRELAQRLRELADGKEIWIVDCRIEGHALLNGISVSWYGDRNWAYKGMTLAEAEADERERFGALPGTSVTVYEVSDNVRGTSREIQVGTVMFEKELAESEGFHYLRLPCQDHSWPDEVAVDQFIAFMHTVDPDQVWLHFHCHAGKSRTAIFMAITDMMKNPDVSFEDIMLRHAMTGSNYLPYADPESDIADVYAKRAKRIRQVYDYLHEPGAADTVPWSDWIAGMDAQ
;
A
#
# COMPACT_ATOMS: atom_id res chain seq x y z
N MET A 1 60.20 20.14 -34.16
CA MET A 1 59.22 19.89 -33.02
C MET A 1 57.84 20.40 -33.46
N LYS A 2 56.97 19.53 -33.93
CA LYS A 2 55.59 19.88 -34.32
C LYS A 2 54.65 19.56 -33.15
N LYS A 3 53.98 20.59 -32.61
CA LYS A 3 52.98 20.44 -31.58
C LYS A 3 51.63 20.02 -32.21
N HIS A 4 51.15 18.81 -31.96
CA HIS A 4 49.81 18.40 -32.28
C HIS A 4 48.83 18.94 -31.20
N ARG A 5 47.91 19.80 -31.60
CA ARG A 5 46.76 20.22 -30.80
C ARG A 5 45.66 19.16 -31.00
N PHE A 6 45.31 18.46 -29.91
CA PHE A 6 44.08 17.67 -29.85
C PHE A 6 42.90 18.61 -29.55
N THR A 7 41.96 18.69 -30.47
CA THR A 7 40.67 19.36 -30.27
C THR A 7 39.67 18.31 -29.81
N PHE A 8 39.25 18.41 -28.56
CA PHE A 8 38.09 17.65 -28.05
C PHE A 8 36.82 18.23 -28.70
N ARG A 9 36.11 17.40 -29.46
CA ARG A 9 34.72 17.67 -29.84
C ARG A 9 33.83 17.14 -28.71
N PRO A 10 32.88 17.94 -28.12
CA PRO A 10 31.93 17.42 -27.16
C PRO A 10 30.94 16.50 -27.88
N ALA A 11 30.81 15.26 -27.40
CA ALA A 11 29.76 14.35 -27.80
C ALA A 11 28.41 14.96 -27.40
N LYS A 12 27.50 15.04 -28.37
CA LYS A 12 26.14 15.43 -28.13
C LYS A 12 25.47 14.33 -27.28
N VAL A 13 25.33 14.58 -26.01
CA VAL A 13 24.41 13.82 -25.16
C VAL A 13 22.99 14.23 -25.58
N LEU A 14 22.31 13.40 -26.35
CA LEU A 14 20.88 13.56 -26.61
C LEU A 14 20.13 13.30 -25.29
N PRO A 15 19.12 14.07 -24.99
CA PRO A 15 18.37 13.91 -23.74
C PRO A 15 17.46 12.67 -23.83
N VAL A 16 17.80 11.64 -23.09
CA VAL A 16 16.90 10.51 -22.78
C VAL A 16 15.76 10.99 -21.84
N LEU A 17 15.88 12.19 -21.27
CA LEU A 17 14.93 12.80 -20.34
C LEU A 17 13.54 13.14 -20.93
N ALA A 18 13.39 13.20 -22.26
CA ALA A 18 12.11 13.60 -22.86
C ALA A 18 11.09 12.46 -23.00
N ALA A 19 11.51 11.20 -22.84
CA ALA A 19 10.62 10.05 -23.01
C ALA A 19 9.89 9.66 -21.71
N LEU A 20 10.47 9.90 -20.54
CA LEU A 20 9.86 9.57 -19.25
C LEU A 20 8.73 10.53 -18.84
N LEU A 21 8.81 11.81 -19.23
CA LEU A 21 7.75 12.79 -19.03
C LEU A 21 6.47 12.50 -19.85
N LEU A 22 6.55 11.63 -20.87
CA LEU A 22 5.40 11.31 -21.73
C LEU A 22 4.58 10.12 -21.24
N LEU A 23 5.11 9.23 -20.39
CA LEU A 23 4.37 8.04 -19.92
C LEU A 23 3.37 8.39 -18.81
N GLY A 24 3.71 9.29 -17.88
CA GLY A 24 2.77 9.80 -16.87
C GLY A 24 1.64 10.64 -17.46
N SER A 25 1.81 11.19 -18.68
CA SER A 25 0.78 11.96 -19.37
C SER A 25 -0.22 11.11 -20.16
N ALA A 26 0.07 9.85 -20.46
CA ALA A 26 -0.79 9.02 -21.29
C ALA A 26 -2.07 8.56 -20.55
N ALA A 27 -1.95 8.13 -19.29
CA ALA A 27 -3.12 7.74 -18.48
C ALA A 27 -3.99 8.94 -18.08
N ALA A 28 -3.37 10.11 -17.84
CA ALA A 28 -4.08 11.36 -17.58
C ALA A 28 -4.79 11.92 -18.84
N ALA A 29 -4.24 11.67 -20.02
CA ALA A 29 -4.82 12.13 -21.29
C ALA A 29 -6.11 11.35 -21.68
N GLU A 30 -6.28 10.12 -21.21
CA GLU A 30 -7.49 9.32 -21.48
C GLU A 30 -8.68 9.72 -20.60
N SER A 31 -8.45 10.17 -19.37
CA SER A 31 -9.54 10.52 -18.43
C SER A 31 -9.92 12.00 -18.43
N GLY A 32 -9.09 12.87 -19.00
CA GLY A 32 -9.25 14.33 -18.89
C GLY A 32 -9.07 14.89 -17.45
N PHE A 33 -8.60 14.04 -16.53
CA PHE A 33 -8.34 14.42 -15.16
C PHE A 33 -6.90 14.92 -15.01
N GLU A 34 -6.73 16.17 -14.55
CA GLU A 34 -5.40 16.73 -14.28
C GLU A 34 -4.93 16.30 -12.88
N PRO A 35 -3.83 15.53 -12.76
CA PRO A 35 -3.28 15.16 -11.48
C PRO A 35 -2.80 16.37 -10.65
N PHE A 36 -2.79 16.20 -9.32
CA PHE A 36 -2.41 17.25 -8.38
C PHE A 36 -1.88 16.67 -7.06
N PHE A 37 -1.25 17.51 -6.23
CA PHE A 37 -0.85 17.10 -4.88
C PHE A 37 -2.05 17.02 -3.95
N ARG A 38 -2.22 15.86 -3.29
CA ARG A 38 -3.29 15.58 -2.33
C ARG A 38 -2.73 15.42 -0.93
N PHE A 39 -3.43 15.94 0.06
CA PHE A 39 -3.21 15.58 1.46
C PHE A 39 -3.65 14.15 1.71
N ASP A 40 -2.76 13.32 2.23
CA ASP A 40 -3.09 11.94 2.57
C ASP A 40 -3.66 11.81 3.97
N SER A 41 -3.23 12.65 4.89
CA SER A 41 -3.67 12.63 6.27
C SER A 41 -4.64 13.77 6.65
N GLY A 42 -5.09 14.58 5.68
CA GLY A 42 -5.96 15.75 5.88
C GLY A 42 -5.23 16.99 6.42
N LEU A 43 -5.84 18.17 6.25
CA LEU A 43 -5.24 19.45 6.64
C LEU A 43 -4.99 19.60 8.15
N THR A 44 -5.75 18.89 8.96
CA THR A 44 -5.69 18.92 10.44
C THR A 44 -5.20 17.62 11.04
N ALA A 45 -4.68 16.71 10.23
CA ALA A 45 -4.35 15.35 10.64
C ALA A 45 -3.32 15.28 11.78
N TRP A 46 -2.44 16.26 11.89
CA TRP A 46 -1.51 16.37 13.02
C TRP A 46 -2.20 16.64 14.37
N GLN A 47 -3.48 16.97 14.38
CA GLN A 47 -4.33 17.16 15.56
C GLN A 47 -5.25 15.96 15.83
N GLU A 48 -5.38 15.05 14.89
CA GLU A 48 -6.24 13.87 14.98
C GLU A 48 -5.39 12.60 15.13
N PRO A 49 -5.88 11.56 15.82
CA PRO A 49 -5.19 10.27 15.89
C PRO A 49 -4.99 9.66 14.51
N LEU A 50 -3.93 8.86 14.34
CA LEU A 50 -3.71 8.06 13.13
C LEU A 50 -4.93 7.16 12.87
N LYS A 51 -5.48 7.22 11.65
CA LYS A 51 -6.72 6.52 11.29
C LYS A 51 -6.50 5.03 11.04
N ASN A 52 -7.54 4.24 11.32
CA ASN A 52 -7.59 2.80 11.01
C ASN A 52 -6.41 1.97 11.54
N VAL A 53 -5.85 2.40 12.68
CA VAL A 53 -4.77 1.67 13.37
C VAL A 53 -5.35 0.41 14.00
N ARG A 54 -4.68 -0.72 13.76
CA ARG A 54 -4.99 -2.00 14.40
C ARG A 54 -3.73 -2.83 14.59
N PHE A 55 -3.68 -3.59 15.66
CA PHE A 55 -2.57 -4.46 16.02
C PHE A 55 -3.10 -5.87 16.25
N LEU A 56 -2.64 -6.84 15.48
CA LEU A 56 -3.06 -8.24 15.59
C LEU A 56 -1.99 -9.03 16.32
N THR A 57 -2.07 -8.96 17.64
CA THR A 57 -1.25 -9.70 18.61
C THR A 57 -1.99 -9.75 19.94
N GLN A 58 -1.53 -10.61 20.85
CA GLN A 58 -2.17 -10.87 22.13
C GLN A 58 -2.49 -9.58 22.91
N GLY A 59 -3.74 -9.42 23.29
CA GLY A 59 -4.22 -8.32 24.12
C GLY A 59 -4.25 -6.94 23.43
N ALA A 60 -3.99 -6.86 22.10
CA ALA A 60 -3.93 -5.60 21.37
C ALA A 60 -5.03 -5.43 20.31
N TYR A 61 -5.77 -6.49 19.95
CA TYR A 61 -6.89 -6.40 19.02
C TYR A 61 -8.25 -6.49 19.73
N THR A 62 -9.25 -5.95 19.05
CA THR A 62 -10.67 -6.11 19.41
C THR A 62 -11.44 -6.45 18.15
N LEU A 63 -12.24 -7.52 18.20
CA LEU A 63 -13.19 -7.84 17.15
C LEU A 63 -14.46 -7.04 17.38
N THR A 64 -14.72 -6.09 16.49
CA THR A 64 -15.96 -5.31 16.50
C THR A 64 -16.95 -5.98 15.55
N PRO A 65 -18.13 -6.44 16.00
CA PRO A 65 -19.13 -6.99 15.12
C PRO A 65 -19.43 -6.05 13.95
N LEU A 66 -19.68 -6.61 12.79
CA LEU A 66 -20.10 -5.84 11.64
C LEU A 66 -21.47 -5.21 11.90
N ASP A 67 -21.69 -4.02 11.37
CA ASP A 67 -23.04 -3.44 11.33
C ASP A 67 -24.00 -4.44 10.66
N PRO A 68 -25.19 -4.73 11.24
CA PRO A 68 -26.10 -5.75 10.69
C PRO A 68 -26.48 -5.51 9.23
N GLY A 69 -26.69 -4.25 8.81
CA GLY A 69 -26.99 -3.94 7.42
C GLY A 69 -25.81 -4.20 6.49
N LYS A 70 -24.57 -3.99 6.95
CA LYS A 70 -23.37 -4.37 6.20
C LYS A 70 -23.18 -5.88 6.15
N ALA A 71 -23.44 -6.59 7.25
CA ALA A 71 -23.37 -8.05 7.24
C ALA A 71 -24.38 -8.64 6.23
N GLU A 72 -25.62 -8.15 6.22
CA GLU A 72 -26.63 -8.54 5.23
C GLU A 72 -26.16 -8.21 3.79
N GLN A 73 -25.64 -7.01 3.56
CA GLN A 73 -25.09 -6.60 2.26
C GLN A 73 -23.96 -7.53 1.78
N PHE A 74 -23.15 -8.04 2.70
CA PHE A 74 -22.07 -8.97 2.41
C PHE A 74 -22.51 -10.44 2.31
N GLY A 75 -23.78 -10.73 2.60
CA GLY A 75 -24.30 -12.09 2.66
C GLY A 75 -23.82 -12.89 3.87
N LEU A 76 -23.48 -12.19 4.97
CA LEU A 76 -22.96 -12.77 6.21
C LEU A 76 -24.06 -12.81 7.29
N ASP A 77 -23.95 -13.78 8.19
CA ASP A 77 -24.69 -13.76 9.43
C ASP A 77 -24.18 -12.60 10.33
N PRO A 78 -25.03 -11.65 10.76
CA PRO A 78 -24.61 -10.55 11.60
C PRO A 78 -24.11 -11.00 13.00
N ASP A 79 -24.48 -12.18 13.44
CA ASP A 79 -24.05 -12.78 14.70
C ASP A 79 -22.84 -13.73 14.53
N ALA A 80 -22.27 -13.83 13.32
CA ALA A 80 -21.12 -14.69 13.05
C ALA A 80 -19.92 -14.30 13.92
N VAL A 81 -19.29 -15.30 14.52
CA VAL A 81 -18.06 -15.17 15.32
C VAL A 81 -16.95 -15.95 14.62
N PRO A 82 -15.89 -15.27 14.14
CA PRO A 82 -14.80 -15.96 13.43
C PRO A 82 -13.92 -16.77 14.37
N ASP A 83 -13.25 -17.79 13.83
CA ASP A 83 -12.14 -18.45 14.52
C ASP A 83 -10.99 -17.45 14.73
N THR A 84 -10.54 -17.30 15.97
CA THR A 84 -9.42 -16.42 16.36
C THR A 84 -8.10 -17.15 16.52
N LYS A 85 -8.05 -18.44 16.17
CA LYS A 85 -6.81 -19.23 16.23
C LYS A 85 -5.66 -18.51 15.56
N GLY A 86 -4.54 -18.35 16.27
CA GLY A 86 -3.32 -17.74 15.79
C GLY A 86 -3.32 -16.20 15.72
N MET A 87 -4.42 -15.49 16.00
CA MET A 87 -4.43 -14.02 16.00
C MET A 87 -3.49 -13.43 17.06
N ASP A 88 -3.36 -14.08 18.20
CA ASP A 88 -2.48 -13.63 19.28
C ASP A 88 -0.98 -13.66 18.93
N THR A 89 -0.60 -14.39 17.92
CA THR A 89 0.78 -14.57 17.46
C THR A 89 1.03 -14.08 16.04
N LEU A 90 0.06 -13.41 15.41
CA LEU A 90 0.24 -12.85 14.07
C LEU A 90 1.39 -11.86 14.01
N ASN A 91 1.55 -11.01 15.03
CA ASN A 91 2.58 -9.96 15.10
C ASN A 91 2.55 -9.04 13.87
N ILE A 92 1.36 -8.64 13.47
CA ILE A 92 1.14 -7.71 12.38
C ILE A 92 0.28 -6.54 12.84
N SER A 93 0.36 -5.46 12.11
CA SER A 93 -0.46 -4.27 12.32
C SER A 93 -0.78 -3.58 11.01
N GLY A 94 -1.76 -2.70 11.04
CA GLY A 94 -2.09 -1.89 9.87
C GLY A 94 -2.61 -0.52 10.26
N SER A 95 -2.43 0.45 9.35
CA SER A 95 -2.96 1.81 9.51
C SER A 95 -3.27 2.47 8.17
N ALA A 96 -3.90 3.64 8.24
CA ALA A 96 -3.86 4.60 7.15
C ALA A 96 -2.48 5.24 7.05
N GLU A 97 -2.30 6.07 6.03
CA GLU A 97 -1.12 6.90 5.83
C GLU A 97 -0.87 7.84 7.02
N PHE A 98 0.39 8.10 7.33
CA PHE A 98 0.83 8.82 8.51
C PHE A 98 1.62 10.10 8.17
N SER A 99 1.54 11.11 9.04
CA SER A 99 2.48 12.22 9.10
C SER A 99 3.76 11.79 9.86
N ASP A 100 4.81 12.62 9.84
CA ASP A 100 6.02 12.39 10.66
C ASP A 100 5.68 12.22 12.15
N GLY A 101 4.80 13.05 12.70
CA GLY A 101 4.37 12.97 14.08
C GLY A 101 3.65 11.66 14.40
N HIS A 102 2.68 11.27 13.55
CA HIS A 102 1.97 10.00 13.70
C HIS A 102 2.91 8.79 13.61
N PHE A 103 3.89 8.85 12.69
CA PHE A 103 4.84 7.76 12.54
C PHE A 103 5.69 7.55 13.80
N ARG A 104 6.13 8.63 14.43
CA ARG A 104 6.92 8.55 15.67
C ARG A 104 6.12 7.94 16.82
N GLU A 105 4.86 8.30 16.97
CA GLU A 105 3.95 7.69 17.96
C GLU A 105 3.72 6.20 17.65
N LEU A 106 3.45 5.89 16.37
CA LEU A 106 3.32 4.52 15.89
C LEU A 106 4.61 3.72 16.15
N ALA A 107 5.77 4.28 15.84
CA ALA A 107 7.06 3.63 16.03
C ALA A 107 7.32 3.27 17.49
N GLN A 108 6.96 4.16 18.43
CA GLN A 108 7.04 3.85 19.85
C GLN A 108 6.14 2.64 20.19
N ARG A 109 4.89 2.65 19.69
CA ARG A 109 3.94 1.56 19.98
C ARG A 109 4.37 0.24 19.34
N LEU A 110 4.92 0.29 18.13
CA LEU A 110 5.45 -0.91 17.46
C LEU A 110 6.62 -1.53 18.25
N ARG A 111 7.56 -0.73 18.77
CA ARG A 111 8.68 -1.24 19.61
C ARG A 111 8.17 -1.93 20.87
N GLU A 112 7.15 -1.36 21.53
CA GLU A 112 6.55 -1.96 22.71
C GLU A 112 5.92 -3.33 22.41
N LEU A 113 5.18 -3.44 21.29
CA LEU A 113 4.47 -4.67 20.94
C LEU A 113 5.35 -5.72 20.25
N ALA A 114 6.36 -5.26 19.51
CA ALA A 114 7.27 -6.16 18.80
C ALA A 114 8.21 -6.93 19.75
N ASP A 115 8.45 -6.39 20.96
CA ASP A 115 9.25 -7.05 21.99
C ASP A 115 10.61 -7.58 21.47
N GLY A 116 11.35 -6.72 20.78
CA GLY A 116 12.67 -7.03 20.23
C GLY A 116 12.69 -7.67 18.85
N LYS A 117 11.54 -7.93 18.24
CA LYS A 117 11.47 -8.40 16.84
C LYS A 117 11.91 -7.32 15.86
N GLU A 118 12.37 -7.74 14.69
CA GLU A 118 12.63 -6.83 13.58
C GLU A 118 11.31 -6.23 13.07
N ILE A 119 11.28 -4.89 12.93
CA ILE A 119 10.06 -4.18 12.47
C ILE A 119 10.24 -3.80 11.02
N TRP A 120 9.27 -4.19 10.20
CA TRP A 120 9.17 -3.85 8.80
C TRP A 120 7.96 -2.96 8.55
N ILE A 121 8.18 -1.81 7.93
CA ILE A 121 7.11 -0.96 7.38
C ILE A 121 6.85 -1.43 5.96
N VAL A 122 5.62 -1.88 5.71
CA VAL A 122 5.19 -2.42 4.42
C VAL A 122 4.24 -1.45 3.77
N ASP A 123 4.76 -0.67 2.83
CA ASP A 123 3.98 0.27 2.02
C ASP A 123 3.28 -0.47 0.88
N CYS A 124 1.95 -0.46 0.91
CA CYS A 124 1.09 -1.11 -0.09
C CYS A 124 0.61 -0.14 -1.18
N ARG A 125 1.45 0.82 -1.60
CA ARG A 125 1.08 1.90 -2.52
C ARG A 125 1.98 1.91 -3.75
N ILE A 126 1.40 2.09 -4.95
CA ILE A 126 2.15 2.40 -6.16
C ILE A 126 2.28 3.90 -6.38
N GLU A 127 1.28 4.69 -5.95
CA GLU A 127 1.26 6.13 -6.15
C GLU A 127 2.45 6.83 -5.46
N GLY A 128 3.06 7.81 -6.15
CA GLY A 128 4.14 8.62 -5.60
C GLY A 128 3.69 9.47 -4.43
N HIS A 129 4.45 9.42 -3.34
CA HIS A 129 4.14 10.14 -2.10
C HIS A 129 5.39 10.48 -1.31
N ALA A 130 5.31 11.53 -0.50
CA ALA A 130 6.38 11.95 0.40
C ALA A 130 5.81 12.82 1.52
N LEU A 131 6.64 13.11 2.52
CA LEU A 131 6.32 14.03 3.58
C LEU A 131 6.89 15.41 3.25
N LEU A 132 6.00 16.40 3.04
CA LEU A 132 6.35 17.81 2.86
C LEU A 132 6.28 18.51 4.22
N ASN A 133 7.42 18.93 4.76
CA ASN A 133 7.50 19.48 6.12
C ASN A 133 6.87 18.56 7.19
N GLY A 134 6.97 17.24 7.02
CA GLY A 134 6.37 16.24 7.90
C GLY A 134 4.90 15.92 7.63
N ILE A 135 4.27 16.53 6.63
CA ILE A 135 2.87 16.29 6.22
C ILE A 135 2.87 15.32 5.04
N SER A 136 2.13 14.23 5.14
CA SER A 136 2.02 13.26 4.05
C SER A 136 1.21 13.81 2.87
N VAL A 137 1.81 13.75 1.69
CA VAL A 137 1.27 14.25 0.42
C VAL A 137 1.53 13.24 -0.67
N SER A 138 0.54 12.98 -1.53
CA SER A 138 0.69 12.13 -2.70
C SER A 138 0.38 12.86 -4.01
N TRP A 139 0.89 12.32 -5.12
CA TRP A 139 0.51 12.75 -6.47
C TRP A 139 -0.76 12.00 -6.89
N TYR A 140 -1.88 12.69 -6.88
CA TYR A 140 -3.21 12.14 -7.07
C TYR A 140 -3.71 12.30 -8.50
N GLY A 141 -4.09 11.20 -9.12
CA GLY A 141 -4.86 11.18 -10.35
C GLY A 141 -6.30 10.75 -10.13
N ASP A 142 -7.06 10.64 -11.20
CA ASP A 142 -8.43 10.09 -11.13
C ASP A 142 -8.43 8.79 -10.32
N ARG A 143 -9.28 8.67 -9.29
CA ARG A 143 -9.36 7.52 -8.36
C ARG A 143 -8.04 7.11 -7.70
N ASN A 144 -7.11 8.03 -7.56
CA ASN A 144 -5.74 7.75 -7.09
C ASN A 144 -4.92 6.89 -8.07
N TRP A 145 -5.18 7.01 -9.38
CA TRP A 145 -4.59 6.18 -10.43
C TRP A 145 -3.56 6.93 -11.30
N ALA A 146 -2.91 7.96 -10.76
CA ALA A 146 -1.87 8.71 -11.48
C ALA A 146 -0.71 7.81 -11.97
N TYR A 147 -0.46 6.70 -11.30
CA TYR A 147 0.64 5.76 -11.59
C TYR A 147 0.15 4.44 -12.20
N LYS A 148 -1.08 4.40 -12.72
CA LYS A 148 -1.63 3.19 -13.34
C LYS A 148 -0.76 2.72 -14.51
N GLY A 149 -0.33 1.45 -14.42
CA GLY A 149 0.49 0.80 -15.46
C GLY A 149 1.99 1.05 -15.34
N MET A 150 2.44 1.82 -14.36
CA MET A 150 3.86 1.96 -14.05
C MET A 150 4.38 0.74 -13.28
N THR A 151 5.62 0.39 -13.53
CA THR A 151 6.40 -0.49 -12.65
C THR A 151 6.80 0.24 -11.37
N LEU A 152 7.17 -0.51 -10.33
CA LEU A 152 7.67 0.10 -9.09
C LEU A 152 8.88 1.02 -9.34
N ALA A 153 9.82 0.60 -10.19
CA ALA A 153 11.00 1.40 -10.50
C ALA A 153 10.68 2.72 -11.21
N GLU A 154 9.70 2.72 -12.12
CA GLU A 154 9.21 3.95 -12.77
C GLU A 154 8.48 4.85 -11.79
N ALA A 155 7.66 4.28 -10.89
CA ALA A 155 6.95 5.01 -9.86
C ALA A 155 7.92 5.68 -8.88
N GLU A 156 8.93 4.97 -8.40
CA GLU A 156 9.96 5.51 -7.50
C GLU A 156 10.81 6.59 -8.19
N ALA A 157 11.11 6.44 -9.47
CA ALA A 157 11.85 7.44 -10.23
C ALA A 157 11.06 8.74 -10.39
N ASP A 158 9.77 8.66 -10.77
CA ASP A 158 8.88 9.84 -10.86
C ASP A 158 8.67 10.49 -9.49
N GLU A 159 8.47 9.69 -8.46
CA GLU A 159 8.33 10.16 -7.07
C GLU A 159 9.54 10.98 -6.64
N ARG A 160 10.75 10.45 -6.83
CA ARG A 160 12.00 11.15 -6.48
C ARG A 160 12.21 12.42 -7.30
N GLU A 161 11.92 12.40 -8.59
CA GLU A 161 12.02 13.58 -9.45
C GLU A 161 10.99 14.65 -9.02
N ARG A 162 9.72 14.25 -8.90
CA ARG A 162 8.59 15.16 -8.61
C ARG A 162 8.69 15.81 -7.25
N PHE A 163 8.88 15.02 -6.20
CA PHE A 163 8.95 15.53 -4.83
C PHE A 163 10.34 16.11 -4.51
N GLY A 164 11.41 15.53 -5.06
CA GLY A 164 12.77 16.01 -4.84
C GLY A 164 13.03 17.41 -5.41
N ALA A 165 12.24 17.87 -6.38
CA ALA A 165 12.32 19.20 -6.95
C ALA A 165 11.60 20.28 -6.10
N LEU A 166 10.87 19.93 -5.05
CA LEU A 166 10.01 20.84 -4.31
C LEU A 166 10.70 21.71 -3.24
N PRO A 167 11.81 21.33 -2.59
CA PRO A 167 12.43 22.18 -1.57
C PRO A 167 12.71 23.61 -2.07
N GLY A 168 12.26 24.60 -1.30
CA GLY A 168 12.39 26.02 -1.66
C GLY A 168 11.27 26.55 -2.56
N THR A 169 10.32 25.69 -2.98
CA THR A 169 9.16 26.11 -3.79
C THR A 169 7.89 26.21 -2.94
N SER A 170 6.83 26.75 -3.53
CA SER A 170 5.47 26.75 -2.97
C SER A 170 4.59 25.84 -3.82
N VAL A 171 3.81 24.95 -3.17
CA VAL A 171 2.91 24.02 -3.85
C VAL A 171 1.50 24.11 -3.26
N THR A 172 0.49 24.02 -4.12
CA THR A 172 -0.90 23.91 -3.68
C THR A 172 -1.25 22.44 -3.52
N VAL A 173 -1.69 22.05 -2.32
CA VAL A 173 -2.12 20.70 -1.96
C VAL A 173 -3.61 20.72 -1.62
N TYR A 174 -4.34 19.71 -2.09
CA TYR A 174 -5.80 19.63 -1.98
C TYR A 174 -6.24 18.50 -1.08
N GLU A 175 -7.34 18.68 -0.38
CA GLU A 175 -8.14 17.57 0.14
C GLU A 175 -8.94 16.95 -1.01
N VAL A 176 -9.26 15.67 -0.89
CA VAL A 176 -10.09 14.95 -1.86
C VAL A 176 -11.22 14.24 -1.13
N SER A 177 -12.44 14.44 -1.60
CA SER A 177 -13.61 13.65 -1.21
C SER A 177 -14.34 13.22 -2.46
N ASP A 178 -14.71 11.94 -2.53
CA ASP A 178 -15.45 11.37 -3.65
C ASP A 178 -14.85 11.70 -5.03
N ASN A 179 -13.52 11.58 -5.11
CA ASN A 179 -12.73 11.88 -6.32
C ASN A 179 -12.79 13.36 -6.79
N VAL A 180 -13.26 14.25 -5.94
CA VAL A 180 -13.38 15.69 -6.23
C VAL A 180 -12.37 16.49 -5.40
N ARG A 181 -11.71 17.47 -6.04
CA ARG A 181 -10.86 18.44 -5.34
C ARG A 181 -11.70 19.23 -4.33
N GLY A 182 -11.32 19.15 -3.06
CA GLY A 182 -11.91 19.90 -1.98
C GLY A 182 -11.11 21.16 -1.62
N THR A 183 -11.02 21.44 -0.34
CA THR A 183 -10.23 22.54 0.23
C THR A 183 -8.76 22.41 -0.14
N SER A 184 -8.10 23.54 -0.40
CA SER A 184 -6.66 23.55 -0.70
C SER A 184 -5.89 24.39 0.28
N ARG A 185 -4.60 24.10 0.37
CA ARG A 185 -3.64 24.90 1.12
C ARG A 185 -2.35 25.05 0.32
N GLU A 186 -1.79 26.24 0.33
CA GLU A 186 -0.44 26.48 -0.16
C GLU A 186 0.59 26.10 0.92
N ILE A 187 1.56 25.28 0.55
CA ILE A 187 2.66 24.84 1.41
C ILE A 187 3.95 25.40 0.85
N GLN A 188 4.64 26.21 1.64
CA GLN A 188 6.03 26.53 1.38
C GLN A 188 6.88 25.33 1.80
N VAL A 189 7.46 24.63 0.82
CA VAL A 189 8.21 23.39 1.06
C VAL A 189 9.62 23.72 1.54
N GLY A 190 9.90 23.42 2.80
CA GLY A 190 11.24 23.53 3.37
C GLY A 190 12.01 22.18 3.26
N THR A 191 11.32 21.10 3.56
CA THR A 191 11.88 19.74 3.56
C THR A 191 10.98 18.75 2.86
N VAL A 192 11.60 17.78 2.22
CA VAL A 192 10.95 16.57 1.68
C VAL A 192 11.63 15.38 2.32
N MET A 193 10.85 14.43 2.79
CA MET A 193 11.32 13.14 3.32
C MET A 193 10.52 12.02 2.67
N PHE A 194 11.20 11.02 2.15
CA PHE A 194 10.54 9.82 1.63
C PHE A 194 10.29 8.83 2.76
N GLU A 195 9.27 8.02 2.61
CA GLU A 195 8.81 7.11 3.66
C GLU A 195 9.85 6.07 4.07
N LYS A 196 10.61 5.56 3.10
CA LYS A 196 11.76 4.70 3.37
C LYS A 196 12.77 5.37 4.31
N GLU A 197 13.10 6.63 4.04
CA GLU A 197 14.03 7.40 4.87
C GLU A 197 13.49 7.61 6.28
N LEU A 198 12.18 7.84 6.40
CA LEU A 198 11.50 7.98 7.69
C LEU A 198 11.56 6.65 8.48
N ALA A 199 11.22 5.52 7.85
CA ALA A 199 11.27 4.20 8.48
C ALA A 199 12.70 3.86 8.94
N GLU A 200 13.69 4.05 8.08
CA GLU A 200 15.10 3.81 8.38
C GLU A 200 15.64 4.74 9.49
N SER A 201 15.15 5.98 9.59
CA SER A 201 15.52 6.91 10.67
C SER A 201 15.08 6.44 12.05
N GLU A 202 14.04 5.62 12.13
CA GLU A 202 13.56 4.95 13.34
C GLU A 202 14.19 3.56 13.53
N GLY A 203 15.13 3.14 12.66
CA GLY A 203 15.79 1.83 12.73
C GLY A 203 14.90 0.68 12.27
N PHE A 204 13.87 0.95 11.48
CA PHE A 204 12.96 -0.03 10.89
C PHE A 204 13.39 -0.37 9.47
N HIS A 205 13.03 -1.56 9.02
CA HIS A 205 13.14 -1.95 7.63
C HIS A 205 11.95 -1.43 6.82
N TYR A 206 12.12 -1.32 5.51
CA TYR A 206 11.08 -0.85 4.60
C TYR A 206 10.93 -1.79 3.42
N LEU A 207 9.69 -2.15 3.11
CA LEU A 207 9.32 -2.93 1.92
C LEU A 207 8.17 -2.24 1.20
N ARG A 208 8.32 -1.94 -0.10
CA ARG A 208 7.23 -1.40 -0.91
C ARG A 208 6.67 -2.46 -1.82
N LEU A 209 5.35 -2.68 -1.70
CA LEU A 209 4.57 -3.62 -2.51
C LEU A 209 3.61 -2.82 -3.39
N PRO A 210 3.92 -2.61 -4.67
CA PRO A 210 3.14 -1.74 -5.53
C PRO A 210 1.72 -2.29 -5.73
N CYS A 211 0.73 -1.60 -5.17
CA CYS A 211 -0.66 -1.93 -5.36
C CYS A 211 -1.45 -0.68 -5.76
N GLN A 212 -2.10 -0.74 -6.91
CA GLN A 212 -3.03 0.27 -7.41
C GLN A 212 -4.21 0.41 -6.46
N ASP A 213 -4.62 1.65 -6.15
CA ASP A 213 -5.75 1.86 -5.24
C ASP A 213 -7.03 1.18 -5.78
N HIS A 214 -7.85 0.67 -4.85
CA HIS A 214 -9.05 -0.14 -5.10
C HIS A 214 -8.82 -1.52 -5.70
N SER A 215 -7.67 -1.80 -6.31
CA SER A 215 -7.39 -3.00 -7.12
C SER A 215 -6.81 -4.15 -6.29
N TRP A 216 -6.70 -5.30 -6.93
CA TRP A 216 -5.76 -6.37 -6.57
C TRP A 216 -4.34 -5.90 -6.92
N PRO A 217 -3.30 -6.24 -6.13
CA PRO A 217 -1.90 -6.00 -6.49
C PRO A 217 -1.54 -6.62 -7.83
N ASP A 218 -0.50 -6.10 -8.47
CA ASP A 218 0.11 -6.81 -9.59
C ASP A 218 0.60 -8.18 -9.11
N GLU A 219 0.46 -9.19 -9.96
CA GLU A 219 0.78 -10.58 -9.59
C GLU A 219 2.24 -10.70 -9.11
N VAL A 220 3.17 -9.92 -9.71
CA VAL A 220 4.58 -9.85 -9.29
C VAL A 220 4.75 -9.29 -7.87
N ALA A 221 3.90 -8.36 -7.44
CA ALA A 221 3.96 -7.84 -6.07
C ALA A 221 3.54 -8.91 -5.04
N VAL A 222 2.60 -9.78 -5.39
CA VAL A 222 2.22 -10.93 -4.56
C VAL A 222 3.36 -11.96 -4.51
N ASP A 223 4.00 -12.27 -5.64
CA ASP A 223 5.20 -13.13 -5.67
C ASP A 223 6.31 -12.57 -4.79
N GLN A 224 6.59 -11.28 -4.92
CA GLN A 224 7.60 -10.59 -4.10
C GLN A 224 7.30 -10.71 -2.61
N PHE A 225 6.05 -10.54 -2.22
CA PHE A 225 5.64 -10.64 -0.82
C PHE A 225 5.76 -12.07 -0.28
N ILE A 226 5.28 -13.07 -1.02
CA ILE A 226 5.38 -14.47 -0.62
C ILE A 226 6.85 -14.91 -0.53
N ALA A 227 7.68 -14.53 -1.52
CA ALA A 227 9.12 -14.78 -1.48
C ALA A 227 9.78 -14.09 -0.26
N PHE A 228 9.41 -12.84 0.06
CA PHE A 228 9.88 -12.16 1.26
C PHE A 228 9.51 -12.94 2.52
N MET A 229 8.27 -13.40 2.66
CA MET A 229 7.81 -14.18 3.81
C MET A 229 8.57 -15.50 3.97
N HIS A 230 9.05 -16.11 2.90
CA HIS A 230 9.92 -17.31 2.96
C HIS A 230 11.37 -16.98 3.38
N THR A 231 11.80 -15.70 3.33
CA THR A 231 13.16 -15.30 3.73
C THR A 231 13.26 -14.87 5.18
N VAL A 232 12.14 -14.52 5.82
CA VAL A 232 12.11 -14.06 7.21
C VAL A 232 11.59 -15.16 8.13
N ASP A 233 12.04 -15.14 9.39
CA ASP A 233 11.39 -15.93 10.43
C ASP A 233 10.13 -15.19 10.90
N PRO A 234 8.92 -15.74 10.62
CA PRO A 234 7.67 -15.04 10.90
C PRO A 234 7.42 -14.81 12.41
N ASP A 235 8.17 -15.47 13.30
CA ASP A 235 8.08 -15.26 14.73
C ASP A 235 9.07 -14.21 15.25
N GLN A 236 10.06 -13.84 14.43
CA GLN A 236 11.08 -12.82 14.75
C GLN A 236 10.84 -11.48 14.06
N VAL A 237 9.78 -11.36 13.29
CA VAL A 237 9.44 -10.10 12.60
C VAL A 237 8.08 -9.56 13.03
N TRP A 238 7.98 -8.24 12.98
CA TRP A 238 6.71 -7.51 13.06
C TRP A 238 6.48 -6.78 11.75
N LEU A 239 5.34 -7.00 11.08
CA LEU A 239 5.00 -6.33 9.83
C LEU A 239 3.92 -5.27 10.10
N HIS A 240 4.22 -4.01 9.80
CA HIS A 240 3.24 -2.94 9.81
C HIS A 240 2.86 -2.58 8.38
N PHE A 241 1.65 -2.88 7.98
CA PHE A 241 1.12 -2.61 6.65
C PHE A 241 0.35 -1.29 6.63
N HIS A 242 0.56 -0.48 5.60
CA HIS A 242 -0.24 0.70 5.41
C HIS A 242 -0.52 0.97 3.92
N CYS A 243 -1.51 1.80 3.68
CA CYS A 243 -1.80 2.43 2.39
C CYS A 243 -2.49 3.76 2.70
N HIS A 244 -2.99 4.48 1.70
CA HIS A 244 -3.68 5.74 1.97
C HIS A 244 -4.76 5.63 3.07
N ALA A 245 -5.71 4.72 2.95
CA ALA A 245 -6.81 4.56 3.91
C ALA A 245 -6.61 3.45 4.96
N GLY A 246 -5.61 2.59 4.81
CA GLY A 246 -5.39 1.45 5.72
C GLY A 246 -6.46 0.35 5.65
N LYS A 247 -7.28 0.29 4.61
CA LYS A 247 -8.47 -0.57 4.59
C LYS A 247 -8.41 -1.73 3.58
N SER A 248 -8.20 -1.46 2.28
CA SER A 248 -8.23 -2.52 1.26
C SER A 248 -6.86 -3.09 0.95
N ARG A 249 -5.94 -2.29 0.41
CA ARG A 249 -4.58 -2.73 0.04
C ARG A 249 -3.83 -3.29 1.25
N THR A 250 -3.90 -2.57 2.38
CA THR A 250 -3.39 -3.02 3.69
C THR A 250 -4.01 -4.36 4.09
N ALA A 251 -5.32 -4.53 3.95
CA ALA A 251 -6.02 -5.75 4.32
C ALA A 251 -5.62 -6.97 3.47
N ILE A 252 -5.31 -6.76 2.17
CA ILE A 252 -4.87 -7.85 1.29
C ILE A 252 -3.61 -8.51 1.84
N PHE A 253 -2.56 -7.74 2.10
CA PHE A 253 -1.29 -8.30 2.56
C PHE A 253 -1.34 -8.78 4.02
N MET A 254 -2.13 -8.11 4.89
CA MET A 254 -2.40 -8.62 6.23
C MET A 254 -3.11 -9.99 6.18
N ALA A 255 -4.09 -10.16 5.30
CA ALA A 255 -4.81 -11.42 5.14
C ALA A 255 -3.92 -12.52 4.53
N ILE A 256 -3.08 -12.20 3.55
CA ILE A 256 -2.09 -13.17 3.00
C ILE A 256 -1.13 -13.62 4.11
N THR A 257 -0.64 -12.69 4.95
CA THR A 257 0.19 -13.06 6.11
C THR A 257 -0.53 -14.02 7.05
N ASP A 258 -1.81 -13.75 7.30
CA ASP A 258 -2.64 -14.58 8.17
C ASP A 258 -2.86 -15.97 7.57
N MET A 259 -3.17 -16.07 6.28
CA MET A 259 -3.30 -17.34 5.56
C MET A 259 -2.01 -18.18 5.63
N MET A 260 -0.84 -17.54 5.49
CA MET A 260 0.46 -18.23 5.57
C MET A 260 0.79 -18.70 6.98
N LYS A 261 0.46 -17.92 8.01
CA LYS A 261 0.76 -18.26 9.42
C LYS A 261 -0.28 -19.19 10.03
N ASN A 262 -1.51 -19.21 9.54
CA ASN A 262 -2.63 -19.96 10.10
C ASN A 262 -3.33 -20.80 9.02
N PRO A 263 -2.64 -21.78 8.43
CA PRO A 263 -3.16 -22.56 7.29
C PRO A 263 -4.37 -23.46 7.65
N ASP A 264 -4.65 -23.67 8.92
CA ASP A 264 -5.80 -24.46 9.38
C ASP A 264 -7.08 -23.60 9.56
N VAL A 265 -6.99 -22.28 9.40
CA VAL A 265 -8.14 -21.38 9.58
C VAL A 265 -8.84 -21.18 8.23
N SER A 266 -10.18 -21.24 8.24
CA SER A 266 -10.96 -21.12 7.01
C SER A 266 -10.81 -19.74 6.36
N PHE A 267 -10.98 -19.69 5.04
CA PHE A 267 -11.00 -18.41 4.30
C PHE A 267 -12.04 -17.44 4.88
N GLU A 268 -13.22 -17.94 5.16
CA GLU A 268 -14.35 -17.18 5.67
C GLU A 268 -14.03 -16.55 7.04
N ASP A 269 -13.39 -17.30 7.93
CA ASP A 269 -12.97 -16.80 9.25
C ASP A 269 -11.85 -15.76 9.11
N ILE A 270 -10.86 -15.99 8.25
CA ILE A 270 -9.80 -15.00 7.99
C ILE A 270 -10.39 -13.69 7.46
N MET A 271 -11.29 -13.76 6.48
CA MET A 271 -11.91 -12.56 5.91
C MET A 271 -12.76 -11.82 6.94
N LEU A 272 -13.54 -12.56 7.74
CA LEU A 272 -14.42 -11.98 8.75
C LEU A 272 -13.62 -11.32 9.88
N ARG A 273 -12.59 -12.00 10.43
CA ARG A 273 -11.81 -11.44 11.54
C ARG A 273 -11.02 -10.20 11.14
N HIS A 274 -10.52 -10.14 9.89
CA HIS A 274 -9.89 -8.92 9.35
C HIS A 274 -10.92 -7.79 9.19
N ALA A 275 -12.12 -8.06 8.70
CA ALA A 275 -13.18 -7.05 8.62
C ALA A 275 -13.59 -6.53 10.00
N MET A 276 -13.73 -7.42 10.99
CA MET A 276 -14.08 -7.06 12.37
C MET A 276 -12.96 -6.29 13.11
N THR A 277 -11.73 -6.30 12.60
CA THR A 277 -10.63 -5.44 13.08
C THR A 277 -10.51 -4.11 12.33
N GLY A 278 -11.46 -3.78 11.44
CA GLY A 278 -11.55 -2.47 10.77
C GLY A 278 -11.08 -2.44 9.31
N SER A 279 -10.77 -3.60 8.71
CA SER A 279 -10.52 -3.73 7.28
C SER A 279 -11.82 -3.68 6.47
N ASN A 280 -11.72 -3.46 5.16
CA ASN A 280 -12.83 -3.78 4.26
C ASN A 280 -13.01 -5.29 4.18
N TYR A 281 -14.26 -5.75 4.05
CA TYR A 281 -14.55 -7.15 3.74
C TYR A 281 -14.21 -7.42 2.28
N LEU A 282 -13.03 -7.99 2.04
CA LEU A 282 -12.43 -8.13 0.71
C LEU A 282 -13.24 -8.98 -0.29
N PRO A 283 -13.97 -10.04 0.15
CA PRO A 283 -14.80 -10.83 -0.75
C PRO A 283 -16.00 -10.10 -1.34
N TYR A 284 -16.39 -8.96 -0.76
CA TYR A 284 -17.50 -8.18 -1.29
C TYR A 284 -17.06 -7.27 -2.44
N ALA A 285 -17.82 -7.33 -3.53
CA ALA A 285 -17.73 -6.42 -4.66
C ALA A 285 -19.08 -5.71 -4.81
N ASP A 286 -19.10 -4.39 -4.62
CA ASP A 286 -20.31 -3.60 -4.80
C ASP A 286 -20.71 -3.58 -6.28
N PRO A 287 -21.85 -4.18 -6.67
CA PRO A 287 -22.27 -4.24 -8.06
C PRO A 287 -22.70 -2.88 -8.63
N GLU A 288 -23.08 -1.93 -7.77
CA GLU A 288 -23.50 -0.58 -8.16
C GLU A 288 -22.31 0.39 -8.32
N SER A 289 -21.10 -0.05 -7.97
CA SER A 289 -19.89 0.76 -8.12
C SER A 289 -19.51 0.89 -9.59
N ASP A 290 -19.10 2.09 -10.00
CA ASP A 290 -18.55 2.36 -11.33
C ASP A 290 -17.18 1.68 -11.61
N ILE A 291 -16.61 1.03 -10.59
CA ILE A 291 -15.43 0.15 -10.65
C ILE A 291 -15.75 -1.27 -10.14
N ALA A 292 -17.00 -1.71 -10.31
CA ALA A 292 -17.47 -3.03 -9.87
C ALA A 292 -16.56 -4.17 -10.35
N ASP A 293 -16.10 -4.12 -11.61
CA ASP A 293 -15.19 -5.12 -12.19
C ASP A 293 -13.84 -5.18 -11.45
N VAL A 294 -13.32 -4.03 -11.00
CA VAL A 294 -12.08 -3.96 -10.22
C VAL A 294 -12.28 -4.64 -8.86
N TYR A 295 -13.40 -4.38 -8.21
CA TYR A 295 -13.74 -5.03 -6.94
C TYR A 295 -14.03 -6.52 -7.11
N ALA A 296 -14.71 -6.92 -8.19
CA ALA A 296 -14.96 -8.33 -8.50
C ALA A 296 -13.64 -9.10 -8.74
N LYS A 297 -12.70 -8.51 -9.48
CA LYS A 297 -11.36 -9.09 -9.66
C LYS A 297 -10.65 -9.25 -8.31
N ARG A 298 -10.66 -8.23 -7.45
CA ARG A 298 -10.05 -8.29 -6.12
C ARG A 298 -10.68 -9.40 -5.26
N ALA A 299 -12.02 -9.48 -5.23
CA ALA A 299 -12.75 -10.50 -4.48
C ALA A 299 -12.44 -11.92 -4.99
N LYS A 300 -12.33 -12.10 -6.30
CA LYS A 300 -11.91 -13.38 -6.91
C LYS A 300 -10.47 -13.73 -6.50
N ARG A 301 -9.55 -12.79 -6.63
CA ARG A 301 -8.12 -13.00 -6.40
C ARG A 301 -7.77 -13.32 -4.95
N ILE A 302 -8.42 -12.67 -3.97
CA ILE A 302 -8.17 -12.97 -2.56
C ILE A 302 -8.59 -14.39 -2.20
N ARG A 303 -9.61 -14.95 -2.84
CA ARG A 303 -9.98 -16.36 -2.70
C ARG A 303 -8.96 -17.27 -3.38
N GLN A 304 -8.55 -16.93 -4.59
CA GLN A 304 -7.60 -17.72 -5.34
C GLN A 304 -6.22 -17.79 -4.67
N VAL A 305 -5.75 -16.71 -4.00
CA VAL A 305 -4.48 -16.77 -3.26
C VAL A 305 -4.61 -17.65 -2.02
N TYR A 306 -5.77 -17.69 -1.37
CA TYR A 306 -6.03 -18.65 -0.31
C TYR A 306 -5.90 -20.09 -0.84
N ASP A 307 -6.58 -20.39 -1.96
CA ASP A 307 -6.54 -21.73 -2.57
C ASP A 307 -5.11 -22.12 -2.96
N TYR A 308 -4.34 -21.19 -3.55
CA TYR A 308 -2.93 -21.40 -3.89
C TYR A 308 -2.06 -21.70 -2.66
N LEU A 309 -2.21 -20.94 -1.58
CA LEU A 309 -1.42 -21.14 -0.35
C LEU A 309 -1.77 -22.45 0.36
N HIS A 310 -2.97 -23.01 0.11
CA HIS A 310 -3.43 -24.28 0.70
C HIS A 310 -3.29 -25.47 -0.25
N GLU A 311 -2.87 -25.26 -1.50
CA GLU A 311 -2.52 -26.34 -2.41
C GLU A 311 -1.15 -26.92 -2.02
N PRO A 312 -1.06 -28.23 -1.69
CA PRO A 312 0.17 -28.83 -1.19
C PRO A 312 1.39 -28.59 -2.10
N GLY A 313 2.37 -27.84 -1.60
CA GLY A 313 3.63 -27.56 -2.28
C GLY A 313 3.53 -26.51 -3.40
N ALA A 314 2.38 -25.91 -3.67
CA ALA A 314 2.26 -24.88 -4.70
C ALA A 314 3.12 -23.66 -4.36
N ALA A 315 2.96 -23.08 -3.20
CA ALA A 315 3.69 -21.88 -2.78
C ALA A 315 5.22 -22.10 -2.63
N ASP A 316 5.67 -23.33 -2.52
CA ASP A 316 7.10 -23.67 -2.43
C ASP A 316 7.76 -23.87 -3.80
N THR A 317 6.98 -24.15 -4.84
CA THR A 317 7.50 -24.65 -6.12
C THR A 317 7.10 -23.87 -7.35
N VAL A 318 5.98 -23.14 -7.29
CA VAL A 318 5.43 -22.37 -8.41
C VAL A 318 5.13 -20.96 -7.93
N PRO A 319 5.65 -19.89 -8.58
CA PRO A 319 5.24 -18.53 -8.27
C PRO A 319 3.73 -18.33 -8.41
N TRP A 320 3.16 -17.48 -7.59
CA TRP A 320 1.74 -17.12 -7.68
C TRP A 320 1.35 -16.64 -9.09
N SER A 321 2.20 -15.82 -9.72
CA SER A 321 1.96 -15.29 -11.07
C SER A 321 1.83 -16.39 -12.11
N ASP A 322 2.63 -17.45 -12.04
CA ASP A 322 2.57 -18.60 -12.95
C ASP A 322 1.35 -19.47 -12.65
N TRP A 323 1.07 -19.71 -11.36
CA TRP A 323 -0.09 -20.49 -10.93
C TRP A 323 -1.40 -19.87 -11.39
N ILE A 324 -1.55 -18.55 -11.17
CA ILE A 324 -2.78 -17.83 -11.54
C ILE A 324 -2.95 -17.67 -13.06
N ALA A 325 -1.84 -17.54 -13.79
CA ALA A 325 -1.89 -17.54 -15.27
C ALA A 325 -2.40 -18.88 -15.82
N GLY A 326 -2.00 -20.00 -15.19
CA GLY A 326 -2.53 -21.33 -15.52
C GLY A 326 -4.03 -21.48 -15.24
N MET A 327 -4.52 -20.86 -14.16
CA MET A 327 -5.95 -20.85 -13.82
C MET A 327 -6.80 -19.97 -14.76
N ASP A 328 -6.28 -18.82 -15.18
CA ASP A 328 -6.99 -17.88 -16.07
C ASP A 328 -7.03 -18.39 -17.53
N ALA A 329 -6.19 -19.34 -17.89
CA ALA A 329 -6.14 -19.96 -19.23
C ALA A 329 -7.15 -21.12 -19.42
N GLN A 330 -7.78 -21.61 -18.34
CA GLN A 330 -8.80 -22.67 -18.33
C GLN A 330 -10.21 -22.09 -18.49
#